data_0f09c2e9b6458bffcdaca9eb041e0cf5
#
_entry.id   0f09c2e9b6458bffcdaca9eb041e0cf5
#
_cell.length_a   1.000
_cell.length_b   1.000
_cell.length_c   1.000
_cell.angle_alpha   90.00
_cell.angle_beta   90.00
_cell.angle_gamma   90.00
#
_symmetry.space_group_name_H-M   'P 1'
#
loop_
_entity.id
_entity.type
_entity.pdbx_description
1 polymer ?
#
loop_
_entity_poly.entity_id
_entity_poly.type
_entity_poly.pdbx_seq_one_letter_code
_entity_poly.pdbx_strand_id
1 'polypeptide(L)'
;MFGSIMRRPDVVMVEQWRAAENDIKKDSFVWKDVTVETQMEEDSLHVSVKAEDTPVSRIRLRWHFKERLHGQVLGDAWERAYADLEWKNITPYQTYPWYVLVNQEQNTAGYGVKVRPGAICAWQVDPDGITLWLDVRNGGSGVLLNGRKLLAAQVVCETYEGISAFEAAQRFCRVMCDDPIFPEQPVYGANNWYYAYGRSSAEQILQDAEYLSRLTEGAENRPYMVIDDCWQCGRYDDDGNYEAIYNGGPWVPNARFGDMKKLADRIREKDVIPGIWVRLLQDDISDIPKEWKLPSGGLDPSVPGVLDLVRDTVDRIGSWGYRLLKHDFTTFDIMGRWGAEMACEMAEDGWHFVDRTRTSAEIIVDLYRTIYEAARPHDMLILGCNTIGHLGAGLMHMNRTGDDTSGLMWERTLRFGVNTLAFRMPQHGAFYDVDADCIGITKWIDWNYNRQWGKLLSLSGTSMFVSVAPDTLPAEQEKELSQMLIDNSVRRPAAEPLDWQETALPQSWLADGKEMDFHWYEPWGLRVGCANGPIWETAWREVSSVLE
;
A
#
# COMPACT_ATOMS: atom_id res chain seq x y z
N MET A 1 12.38 -1.01 30.99
CA MET A 1 12.16 -2.35 30.38
C MET A 1 10.76 -2.34 29.77
N PHE A 2 10.62 -2.75 28.52
CA PHE A 2 9.31 -2.80 27.86
C PHE A 2 8.38 -3.86 28.49
N GLY A 3 7.09 -3.58 28.53
CA GLY A 3 6.08 -4.54 29.00
C GLY A 3 5.72 -5.54 27.91
N SER A 4 5.70 -6.83 28.25
CA SER A 4 5.22 -7.87 27.33
C SER A 4 3.69 -7.92 27.30
N ILE A 5 3.14 -8.05 26.11
CA ILE A 5 1.71 -8.30 25.85
C ILE A 5 1.43 -9.77 25.46
N MET A 6 2.48 -10.62 25.48
CA MET A 6 2.38 -12.06 25.27
C MET A 6 1.82 -12.73 26.53
N ARG A 7 0.66 -12.27 26.93
CA ARG A 7 -0.09 -12.74 28.09
C ARG A 7 -1.56 -12.30 27.95
N ARG A 8 -2.40 -12.86 28.75
CA ARG A 8 -3.80 -12.43 28.84
C ARG A 8 -3.90 -10.91 29.07
N PRO A 9 -4.77 -10.19 28.35
CA PRO A 9 -5.02 -8.76 28.57
C PRO A 9 -5.62 -8.52 29.97
N ASP A 10 -5.33 -7.37 30.54
CA ASP A 10 -5.85 -6.99 31.85
C ASP A 10 -7.34 -6.58 31.76
N VAL A 11 -7.74 -5.99 30.61
CA VAL A 11 -9.13 -5.56 30.36
C VAL A 11 -9.49 -5.91 28.92
N VAL A 12 -10.71 -6.43 28.74
CA VAL A 12 -11.34 -6.58 27.42
C VAL A 12 -12.65 -5.83 27.43
N MET A 13 -12.89 -5.04 26.37
CA MET A 13 -14.17 -4.33 26.17
C MET A 13 -14.76 -4.72 24.82
N VAL A 14 -16.08 -4.89 24.83
CA VAL A 14 -16.90 -5.14 23.64
C VAL A 14 -17.72 -3.90 23.34
N GLU A 15 -17.96 -3.58 22.10
CA GLU A 15 -18.72 -2.40 21.69
C GLU A 15 -18.17 -1.08 22.28
N GLN A 16 -16.87 -0.89 22.23
CA GLN A 16 -16.11 0.28 22.72
C GLN A 16 -16.19 0.54 24.23
N TRP A 17 -17.36 0.41 24.85
CA TRP A 17 -17.62 0.89 26.21
C TRP A 17 -18.17 -0.18 27.16
N ARG A 18 -18.38 -1.41 26.68
CA ARG A 18 -18.93 -2.50 27.49
C ARG A 18 -17.82 -3.42 27.99
N ALA A 19 -17.48 -3.31 29.26
CA ALA A 19 -16.53 -4.21 29.87
C ALA A 19 -17.07 -5.65 29.82
N ALA A 20 -16.28 -6.56 29.28
CA ALA A 20 -16.59 -8.00 29.30
C ALA A 20 -16.17 -8.58 30.64
N GLU A 21 -17.00 -9.48 31.20
CA GLU A 21 -16.68 -10.20 32.41
C GLU A 21 -15.58 -11.23 32.17
N ASN A 22 -14.64 -11.28 33.09
CA ASN A 22 -13.51 -12.20 33.00
C ASN A 22 -13.90 -13.59 33.54
N ASP A 23 -14.05 -14.58 32.66
CA ASP A 23 -14.21 -16.00 33.04
C ASP A 23 -12.83 -16.67 33.10
N ILE A 24 -12.17 -16.59 34.25
CA ILE A 24 -10.85 -17.18 34.49
C ILE A 24 -10.85 -18.72 34.29
N LYS A 25 -11.96 -19.40 34.53
CA LYS A 25 -12.04 -20.85 34.39
C LYS A 25 -12.03 -21.33 32.94
N LYS A 26 -12.55 -20.49 32.04
CA LYS A 26 -12.61 -20.75 30.59
C LYS A 26 -11.57 -20.00 29.77
N ASP A 27 -10.73 -19.24 30.43
CA ASP A 27 -9.74 -18.37 29.77
C ASP A 27 -10.36 -17.43 28.73
N SER A 28 -11.52 -16.86 29.05
CA SER A 28 -12.32 -16.05 28.15
C SER A 28 -12.88 -14.80 28.84
N PHE A 29 -13.34 -13.87 28.03
CA PHE A 29 -14.07 -12.68 28.43
C PHE A 29 -15.45 -12.71 27.79
N VAL A 30 -16.50 -12.50 28.56
CA VAL A 30 -17.90 -12.68 28.12
C VAL A 30 -18.70 -11.40 28.32
N TRP A 31 -19.44 -11.00 27.28
CA TRP A 31 -20.44 -9.96 27.35
C TRP A 31 -21.67 -10.38 26.53
N LYS A 32 -22.82 -10.61 27.19
CA LYS A 32 -23.99 -11.26 26.60
C LYS A 32 -23.59 -12.63 26.01
N ASP A 33 -23.88 -12.84 24.72
CA ASP A 33 -23.49 -14.01 23.95
C ASP A 33 -22.15 -13.86 23.22
N VAL A 34 -21.49 -12.69 23.35
CA VAL A 34 -20.17 -12.45 22.78
C VAL A 34 -19.10 -13.01 23.71
N THR A 35 -18.29 -13.92 23.20
CA THR A 35 -17.12 -14.48 23.90
C THR A 35 -15.84 -14.08 23.18
N VAL A 36 -14.88 -13.51 23.92
CA VAL A 36 -13.53 -13.24 23.45
C VAL A 36 -12.58 -14.19 24.16
N GLU A 37 -11.89 -15.02 23.40
CA GLU A 37 -10.89 -15.96 23.90
C GLU A 37 -9.49 -15.49 23.54
N THR A 38 -8.54 -15.65 24.48
CA THR A 38 -7.13 -15.37 24.24
C THR A 38 -6.31 -16.61 24.59
N GLN A 39 -5.54 -17.11 23.63
CA GLN A 39 -4.75 -18.32 23.78
C GLN A 39 -3.32 -18.09 23.29
N MET A 40 -2.34 -18.42 24.12
CA MET A 40 -0.93 -18.46 23.67
C MET A 40 -0.71 -19.70 22.82
N GLU A 41 -0.22 -19.48 21.59
CA GLU A 41 0.20 -20.54 20.66
C GLU A 41 1.58 -20.17 20.13
N GLU A 42 2.56 -21.03 20.41
CA GLU A 42 3.95 -20.84 19.99
C GLU A 42 4.48 -19.43 20.34
N ASP A 43 4.60 -18.56 19.34
CA ASP A 43 5.19 -17.21 19.41
C ASP A 43 4.15 -16.08 19.32
N SER A 44 2.84 -16.41 19.33
CA SER A 44 1.76 -15.44 19.16
C SER A 44 0.61 -15.63 20.14
N LEU A 45 -0.09 -14.54 20.45
CA LEU A 45 -1.32 -14.56 21.23
C LEU A 45 -2.52 -14.54 20.28
N HIS A 46 -3.21 -15.66 20.15
CA HIS A 46 -4.41 -15.77 19.34
C HIS A 46 -5.60 -15.13 20.05
N VAL A 47 -6.27 -14.23 19.37
CA VAL A 47 -7.51 -13.58 19.83
C VAL A 47 -8.65 -14.03 18.96
N SER A 48 -9.59 -14.76 19.54
CA SER A 48 -10.78 -15.26 18.86
C SER A 48 -12.05 -14.65 19.41
N VAL A 49 -13.02 -14.43 18.54
CA VAL A 49 -14.34 -13.87 18.88
C VAL A 49 -15.44 -14.82 18.42
N LYS A 50 -16.45 -15.03 19.26
CA LYS A 50 -17.65 -15.78 18.94
C LYS A 50 -18.87 -15.03 19.44
N ALA A 51 -19.95 -15.03 18.65
CA ALA A 51 -21.27 -14.52 19.04
C ALA A 51 -22.34 -15.34 18.30
N GLU A 52 -23.46 -15.63 18.96
CA GLU A 52 -24.58 -16.35 18.34
C GLU A 52 -25.50 -15.37 17.60
N ASP A 53 -26.02 -14.37 18.31
CA ASP A 53 -27.04 -13.44 17.80
C ASP A 53 -26.61 -11.97 17.83
N THR A 54 -25.68 -11.59 18.72
CA THR A 54 -25.24 -10.19 18.85
C THR A 54 -24.33 -9.80 17.69
N PRO A 55 -24.68 -8.77 16.89
CA PRO A 55 -23.75 -8.20 15.92
C PRO A 55 -22.54 -7.60 16.63
N VAL A 56 -21.32 -7.93 16.22
CA VAL A 56 -20.09 -7.48 16.88
C VAL A 56 -19.39 -6.41 16.02
N SER A 57 -19.06 -5.27 16.63
CA SER A 57 -18.41 -4.18 15.93
C SER A 57 -16.93 -4.06 16.28
N ARG A 58 -16.59 -3.82 17.53
CA ARG A 58 -15.22 -3.57 17.95
C ARG A 58 -14.90 -4.28 19.27
N ILE A 59 -13.69 -4.80 19.36
CA ILE A 59 -13.11 -5.39 20.58
C ILE A 59 -11.88 -4.56 20.94
N ARG A 60 -11.75 -4.22 22.21
CA ARG A 60 -10.58 -3.54 22.75
C ARG A 60 -9.91 -4.41 23.79
N LEU A 61 -8.60 -4.64 23.64
CA LEU A 61 -7.75 -5.35 24.59
C LEU A 61 -6.75 -4.37 25.18
N ARG A 62 -6.61 -4.35 26.50
CA ARG A 62 -5.70 -3.46 27.22
C ARG A 62 -4.71 -4.26 28.07
N TRP A 63 -3.44 -3.91 27.97
CA TRP A 63 -2.36 -4.37 28.85
C TRP A 63 -1.77 -3.20 29.60
N HIS A 64 -1.72 -3.30 30.94
CA HIS A 64 -1.06 -2.35 31.82
C HIS A 64 0.38 -2.76 32.07
N PHE A 65 1.28 -1.81 32.05
CA PHE A 65 2.69 -2.04 32.33
C PHE A 65 3.06 -1.54 33.72
N LYS A 66 3.98 -2.22 34.37
CA LYS A 66 4.47 -1.81 35.70
C LYS A 66 5.36 -0.58 35.62
N GLU A 67 6.18 -0.50 34.57
CA GLU A 67 7.06 0.61 34.29
C GLU A 67 6.44 1.47 33.20
N ARG A 68 6.53 2.79 33.39
CA ARG A 68 5.93 3.74 32.44
C ARG A 68 6.72 3.76 31.14
N LEU A 69 6.00 3.68 30.04
CA LEU A 69 6.56 3.89 28.70
C LEU A 69 6.92 5.37 28.50
N HIS A 70 8.03 5.61 27.84
CA HIS A 70 8.51 6.91 27.39
C HIS A 70 9.22 6.76 26.04
N GLY A 71 9.78 7.86 25.51
CA GLY A 71 10.47 7.84 24.22
C GLY A 71 9.56 8.16 23.04
N GLN A 72 9.92 7.60 21.89
CA GLN A 72 9.23 7.86 20.62
C GLN A 72 8.49 6.62 20.13
N VAL A 73 7.46 6.85 19.33
CA VAL A 73 6.67 5.80 18.70
C VAL A 73 6.58 6.03 17.19
N LEU A 74 6.60 4.93 16.45
CA LEU A 74 6.36 4.88 15.01
C LEU A 74 5.30 3.81 14.73
N GLY A 75 4.28 4.14 13.96
CA GLY A 75 3.29 3.19 13.44
C GLY A 75 3.28 3.11 11.94
N ASP A 76 2.28 2.44 11.39
CA ASP A 76 2.02 2.40 9.95
C ASP A 76 0.76 3.21 9.59
N ALA A 77 0.41 3.27 8.32
CA ALA A 77 -0.83 3.84 7.79
C ALA A 77 -1.87 2.74 7.52
N TRP A 78 -3.16 3.13 7.40
CA TRP A 78 -4.25 2.18 7.11
C TRP A 78 -4.08 1.45 5.78
N GLU A 79 -3.64 2.18 4.77
CA GLU A 79 -3.31 1.72 3.43
C GLU A 79 -1.92 2.24 3.01
N ARG A 80 -1.75 2.88 1.83
CA ARG A 80 -0.58 3.69 1.50
C ARG A 80 -0.50 4.91 2.42
N ALA A 81 0.69 5.48 2.61
CA ALA A 81 0.90 6.63 3.50
C ALA A 81 0.72 7.97 2.77
N TYR A 82 0.42 9.01 3.53
CA TYR A 82 0.12 10.36 3.02
C TYR A 82 1.05 11.43 3.63
N ALA A 83 2.32 11.10 3.81
CA ALA A 83 3.34 11.96 4.43
C ALA A 83 3.09 12.24 5.92
N ASP A 84 2.50 11.30 6.61
CA ASP A 84 2.12 11.37 8.02
C ASP A 84 2.95 10.42 8.91
N LEU A 85 3.88 9.68 8.31
CA LEU A 85 4.75 8.78 9.03
C LEU A 85 5.99 9.52 9.54
N GLU A 86 6.20 9.44 10.83
CA GLU A 86 7.35 9.97 11.55
C GLU A 86 7.43 9.40 12.97
N TRP A 87 8.60 9.43 13.57
CA TRP A 87 8.74 9.16 15.00
C TRP A 87 8.14 10.29 15.82
N LYS A 88 7.18 9.97 16.70
CA LYS A 88 6.42 10.93 17.51
C LYS A 88 6.55 10.63 18.99
N ASN A 89 6.38 11.62 19.83
CA ASN A 89 6.23 11.39 21.27
C ASN A 89 4.96 10.59 21.56
N ILE A 90 4.98 9.80 22.64
CA ILE A 90 3.84 9.02 23.09
C ILE A 90 2.65 9.98 23.35
N THR A 91 1.51 9.69 22.70
CA THR A 91 0.29 10.47 22.80
C THR A 91 -0.92 9.53 22.87
N PRO A 92 -1.68 9.52 23.99
CA PRO A 92 -2.73 8.51 24.23
C PRO A 92 -3.87 8.48 23.23
N TYR A 93 -4.14 9.58 22.52
CA TYR A 93 -5.20 9.66 21.51
C TYR A 93 -4.75 9.31 20.09
N GLN A 94 -3.44 9.11 19.86
CA GLN A 94 -2.94 8.71 18.55
C GLN A 94 -3.25 7.24 18.27
N THR A 95 -3.74 6.97 17.07
CA THR A 95 -4.03 5.62 16.57
C THR A 95 -2.93 5.19 15.60
N TYR A 96 -2.42 3.98 15.75
CA TYR A 96 -1.39 3.38 14.91
C TYR A 96 -1.95 2.12 14.24
N PRO A 97 -2.22 2.14 12.93
CA PRO A 97 -2.67 0.98 12.21
C PRO A 97 -1.66 -0.18 12.24
N TRP A 98 -2.15 -1.40 12.36
CA TRP A 98 -1.48 -2.68 12.18
C TRP A 98 -0.39 -3.01 13.20
N TYR A 99 0.58 -2.13 13.40
CA TYR A 99 1.66 -2.30 14.37
C TYR A 99 2.18 -0.96 14.87
N VAL A 100 2.90 -1.00 15.98
CA VAL A 100 3.56 0.16 16.55
C VAL A 100 4.92 -0.24 17.12
N LEU A 101 5.91 0.59 16.86
CA LEU A 101 7.25 0.50 17.45
C LEU A 101 7.36 1.55 18.55
N VAL A 102 7.96 1.17 19.68
CA VAL A 102 8.30 2.08 20.78
C VAL A 102 9.80 2.06 20.96
N ASN A 103 10.45 3.19 20.75
CA ASN A 103 11.88 3.34 20.94
C ASN A 103 12.19 4.11 22.23
N GLN A 104 13.03 3.53 23.05
CA GLN A 104 13.56 4.12 24.28
C GLN A 104 15.10 4.02 24.24
N GLU A 105 15.76 5.13 23.99
CA GLU A 105 17.21 5.19 23.86
C GLU A 105 17.72 4.26 22.74
N GLN A 106 18.39 3.15 23.10
CA GLN A 106 18.95 2.17 22.15
C GLN A 106 18.13 0.87 22.08
N ASN A 107 16.94 0.88 22.65
CA ASN A 107 16.07 -0.30 22.69
C ASN A 107 14.76 -0.01 21.96
N THR A 108 14.31 -0.96 21.15
CA THR A 108 13.05 -0.86 20.42
C THR A 108 12.16 -2.06 20.72
N ALA A 109 10.91 -1.81 21.09
CA ALA A 109 9.90 -2.84 21.19
C ALA A 109 8.89 -2.69 20.04
N GLY A 110 8.56 -3.81 19.40
CA GLY A 110 7.48 -3.92 18.42
C GLY A 110 6.24 -4.58 19.03
N TYR A 111 5.08 -4.02 18.76
CA TYR A 111 3.77 -4.56 19.10
C TYR A 111 2.92 -4.58 17.82
N GLY A 112 2.46 -5.75 17.40
CA GLY A 112 1.79 -5.88 16.12
C GLY A 112 0.86 -7.08 16.05
N VAL A 113 0.27 -7.25 14.89
CA VAL A 113 -0.51 -8.44 14.54
C VAL A 113 0.10 -9.07 13.30
N LYS A 114 0.04 -10.40 13.20
CA LYS A 114 0.44 -11.08 11.95
C LYS A 114 -0.42 -10.58 10.79
N VAL A 115 0.13 -10.59 9.60
CA VAL A 115 -0.55 -10.12 8.38
C VAL A 115 -1.81 -10.92 8.08
N ARG A 116 -2.73 -10.32 7.36
CA ARG A 116 -4.04 -10.93 7.01
C ARG A 116 -4.87 -11.35 8.23
N PRO A 117 -4.96 -10.51 9.29
CA PRO A 117 -5.83 -10.79 10.42
C PRO A 117 -7.31 -10.82 10.01
N GLY A 118 -8.15 -11.45 10.81
CA GLY A 118 -9.60 -11.45 10.62
C GLY A 118 -10.29 -10.14 11.03
N ALA A 119 -9.53 -9.12 11.46
CA ALA A 119 -10.03 -7.81 11.85
C ALA A 119 -9.14 -6.70 11.29
N ILE A 120 -9.68 -5.50 11.15
CA ILE A 120 -8.88 -4.28 10.98
C ILE A 120 -8.30 -3.90 12.34
N CYS A 121 -6.97 -3.85 12.45
CA CYS A 121 -6.28 -3.73 13.73
C CYS A 121 -5.63 -2.36 13.89
N ALA A 122 -5.70 -1.79 15.09
CA ALA A 122 -5.03 -0.55 15.43
C ALA A 122 -4.56 -0.52 16.88
N TRP A 123 -3.52 0.25 17.13
CA TRP A 123 -2.88 0.36 18.43
C TRP A 123 -2.98 1.77 18.99
N GLN A 124 -3.02 1.87 20.31
CA GLN A 124 -2.81 3.10 21.07
C GLN A 124 -1.78 2.84 22.15
N VAL A 125 -0.88 3.79 22.35
CA VAL A 125 0.20 3.73 23.33
C VAL A 125 0.05 4.91 24.26
N ASP A 126 0.10 4.65 25.57
CA ASP A 126 0.20 5.66 26.60
C ASP A 126 1.26 5.27 27.63
N PRO A 127 1.63 6.16 28.56
CA PRO A 127 2.68 5.85 29.55
C PRO A 127 2.40 4.63 30.41
N ASP A 128 1.15 4.22 30.61
CA ASP A 128 0.77 3.17 31.54
C ASP A 128 0.53 1.82 30.83
N GLY A 129 0.67 1.77 29.47
CA GLY A 129 0.52 0.52 28.73
C GLY A 129 0.10 0.69 27.28
N ILE A 130 -0.49 -0.38 26.74
CA ILE A 130 -0.82 -0.49 25.33
C ILE A 130 -2.23 -1.03 25.11
N THR A 131 -2.90 -0.55 24.10
CA THR A 131 -4.25 -0.98 23.72
C THR A 131 -4.26 -1.46 22.28
N LEU A 132 -4.85 -2.63 22.04
CA LEU A 132 -5.19 -3.13 20.71
C LEU A 132 -6.70 -2.97 20.47
N TRP A 133 -7.04 -2.35 19.35
CA TRP A 133 -8.39 -2.31 18.82
C TRP A 133 -8.51 -3.32 17.67
N LEU A 134 -9.53 -4.15 17.74
CA LEU A 134 -9.94 -5.06 16.68
C LEU A 134 -11.29 -4.59 16.15
N ASP A 135 -11.29 -3.97 14.99
CA ASP A 135 -12.51 -3.64 14.26
C ASP A 135 -12.94 -4.84 13.44
N VAL A 136 -13.92 -5.59 13.95
CA VAL A 136 -14.47 -6.80 13.32
C VAL A 136 -15.72 -6.48 12.50
N ARG A 137 -16.00 -5.20 12.22
CA ARG A 137 -17.17 -4.81 11.46
C ARG A 137 -17.18 -5.41 10.05
N ASN A 138 -18.38 -5.50 9.54
CA ASN A 138 -18.71 -5.74 8.15
C ASN A 138 -19.11 -4.40 7.53
N GLY A 139 -18.22 -3.78 6.77
CA GLY A 139 -18.35 -2.37 6.42
C GLY A 139 -18.34 -1.48 7.66
N GLY A 140 -19.34 -0.63 7.82
CA GLY A 140 -19.59 0.19 8.99
C GLY A 140 -20.58 -0.40 10.01
N SER A 141 -21.02 -1.66 9.83
CA SER A 141 -22.02 -2.33 10.69
C SER A 141 -21.41 -3.52 11.41
N GLY A 142 -22.00 -3.96 12.53
CA GLY A 142 -21.57 -5.13 13.25
C GLY A 142 -21.65 -6.41 12.39
N VAL A 143 -20.59 -7.25 12.44
CA VAL A 143 -20.58 -8.57 11.78
C VAL A 143 -21.53 -9.54 12.46
N LEU A 144 -22.21 -10.39 11.70
CA LEU A 144 -23.09 -11.45 12.18
C LEU A 144 -22.33 -12.78 12.18
N LEU A 145 -21.72 -13.16 13.29
CA LEU A 145 -20.91 -14.39 13.35
C LEU A 145 -21.76 -15.67 13.34
N ASN A 146 -23.03 -15.63 13.79
CA ASN A 146 -23.96 -16.77 13.78
C ASN A 146 -23.34 -18.03 14.42
N GLY A 147 -22.67 -17.87 15.55
CA GLY A 147 -21.98 -18.95 16.27
C GLY A 147 -20.61 -19.35 15.69
N ARG A 148 -20.18 -18.78 14.57
CA ARG A 148 -18.84 -18.98 14.00
C ARG A 148 -17.77 -18.41 14.93
N LYS A 149 -16.67 -19.14 15.14
CA LYS A 149 -15.47 -18.63 15.82
C LYS A 149 -14.61 -17.91 14.78
N LEU A 150 -14.41 -16.62 14.99
CA LEU A 150 -13.52 -15.75 14.20
C LEU A 150 -12.15 -15.68 14.88
N LEU A 151 -11.07 -16.05 14.20
CA LEU A 151 -9.72 -15.69 14.61
C LEU A 151 -9.50 -14.22 14.19
N ALA A 152 -9.70 -13.31 15.13
CA ALA A 152 -9.65 -11.87 14.85
C ALA A 152 -8.22 -11.36 14.65
N ALA A 153 -7.25 -11.84 15.44
CA ALA A 153 -5.83 -11.48 15.30
C ALA A 153 -4.92 -12.53 15.93
N GLN A 154 -3.70 -12.61 15.40
CA GLN A 154 -2.53 -13.24 16.02
C GLN A 154 -1.58 -12.11 16.44
N VAL A 155 -1.55 -11.83 17.74
CA VAL A 155 -0.77 -10.72 18.30
C VAL A 155 0.67 -11.17 18.53
N VAL A 156 1.62 -10.33 18.15
CA VAL A 156 3.07 -10.56 18.33
C VAL A 156 3.73 -9.38 19.04
N CYS A 157 4.78 -9.66 19.78
CA CYS A 157 5.54 -8.64 20.51
C CYS A 157 7.00 -9.08 20.64
N GLU A 158 7.91 -8.22 20.22
CA GLU A 158 9.36 -8.45 20.30
C GLU A 158 10.07 -7.24 20.87
N THR A 159 11.20 -7.47 21.54
CA THR A 159 12.09 -6.41 22.05
C THR A 159 13.49 -6.61 21.52
N TYR A 160 14.08 -5.55 21.01
CA TYR A 160 15.39 -5.53 20.41
C TYR A 160 16.31 -4.59 21.21
N GLU A 161 17.50 -5.07 21.53
CA GLU A 161 18.51 -4.33 22.29
C GLU A 161 19.82 -4.29 21.49
N GLY A 162 20.48 -3.13 21.47
CA GLY A 162 21.81 -2.97 20.89
C GLY A 162 21.87 -3.01 19.35
N ILE A 163 20.74 -2.81 18.68
CA ILE A 163 20.65 -2.63 17.23
C ILE A 163 19.93 -1.32 16.91
N SER A 164 20.05 -0.83 15.67
CA SER A 164 19.35 0.39 15.27
C SER A 164 17.82 0.21 15.31
N ALA A 165 17.09 1.31 15.50
CA ALA A 165 15.63 1.28 15.44
C ALA A 165 15.12 0.81 14.06
N PHE A 166 15.89 1.07 12.99
CA PHE A 166 15.57 0.60 11.66
C PHE A 166 15.72 -0.92 11.52
N GLU A 167 16.84 -1.48 11.97
CA GLU A 167 17.04 -2.93 11.98
C GLU A 167 15.99 -3.64 12.84
N ALA A 168 15.65 -3.07 14.01
CA ALA A 168 14.58 -3.57 14.87
C ALA A 168 13.23 -3.59 14.14
N ALA A 169 12.89 -2.51 13.43
CA ALA A 169 11.68 -2.41 12.62
C ALA A 169 11.63 -3.47 11.50
N GLN A 170 12.74 -3.67 10.77
CA GLN A 170 12.83 -4.70 9.74
C GLN A 170 12.64 -6.12 10.30
N ARG A 171 13.31 -6.41 11.42
CA ARG A 171 13.16 -7.71 12.08
C ARG A 171 11.74 -7.93 12.55
N PHE A 172 11.11 -6.89 13.10
CA PHE A 172 9.73 -6.98 13.56
C PHE A 172 8.74 -7.16 12.41
N CYS A 173 8.93 -6.50 11.27
CA CYS A 173 8.12 -6.77 10.07
C CYS A 173 8.20 -8.24 9.63
N ARG A 174 9.39 -8.88 9.69
CA ARG A 174 9.53 -10.31 9.39
C ARG A 174 8.80 -11.22 10.37
N VAL A 175 8.71 -10.84 11.66
CA VAL A 175 7.92 -11.58 12.66
C VAL A 175 6.43 -11.59 12.31
N MET A 176 5.94 -10.53 11.68
CA MET A 176 4.52 -10.41 11.34
C MET A 176 4.11 -11.18 10.07
N CYS A 177 5.05 -11.57 9.19
CA CYS A 177 4.73 -12.22 7.91
C CYS A 177 5.55 -13.50 7.73
N ASP A 178 4.88 -14.65 7.83
CA ASP A 178 5.52 -15.97 7.74
C ASP A 178 5.71 -16.45 6.29
N ASP A 179 4.88 -15.96 5.35
CA ASP A 179 4.81 -16.43 3.97
C ASP A 179 4.81 -15.26 2.96
N PRO A 180 5.81 -14.37 2.99
CA PRO A 180 5.90 -13.28 2.02
C PRO A 180 6.19 -13.82 0.62
N ILE A 181 5.78 -13.05 -0.39
CA ILE A 181 6.13 -13.34 -1.79
C ILE A 181 6.86 -12.13 -2.39
N PHE A 182 7.83 -12.41 -3.25
CA PHE A 182 8.67 -11.38 -3.87
C PHE A 182 8.87 -11.65 -5.35
N PRO A 183 9.20 -10.62 -6.15
CA PRO A 183 9.72 -10.83 -7.49
C PRO A 183 11.02 -11.65 -7.45
N GLU A 184 11.20 -12.55 -8.40
CA GLU A 184 12.45 -13.34 -8.53
C GLU A 184 13.66 -12.47 -8.90
N GLN A 185 13.42 -11.41 -9.70
CA GLN A 185 14.41 -10.43 -10.14
C GLN A 185 14.01 -9.03 -9.69
N PRO A 186 14.95 -8.08 -9.58
CA PRO A 186 14.62 -6.67 -9.37
C PRO A 186 13.62 -6.16 -10.42
N VAL A 187 12.62 -5.41 -9.98
CA VAL A 187 11.58 -4.85 -10.85
C VAL A 187 11.86 -3.37 -11.06
N TYR A 188 12.06 -2.99 -12.30
CA TYR A 188 12.32 -1.61 -12.70
C TYR A 188 11.79 -1.35 -14.10
N GLY A 189 11.66 -0.09 -14.48
CA GLY A 189 11.23 0.23 -15.83
C GLY A 189 10.56 1.59 -15.95
N ALA A 190 9.50 1.66 -16.77
CA ALA A 190 8.76 2.87 -17.03
C ALA A 190 7.26 2.69 -16.85
N ASN A 191 6.61 3.78 -16.51
CA ASN A 191 5.16 3.95 -16.48
C ASN A 191 4.82 5.29 -17.12
N ASN A 192 3.80 5.34 -17.97
CA ASN A 192 3.53 6.54 -18.77
C ASN A 192 2.67 7.62 -18.09
N TRP A 193 2.29 7.46 -16.80
CA TRP A 193 1.31 8.35 -16.18
C TRP A 193 1.78 9.81 -16.07
N TYR A 194 2.91 10.10 -15.43
CA TYR A 194 3.28 11.47 -15.05
C TYR A 194 3.79 12.39 -16.17
N TYR A 195 3.98 11.87 -17.38
CA TYR A 195 4.21 12.74 -18.54
C TYR A 195 3.00 12.80 -19.48
N ALA A 196 2.17 11.74 -19.52
CA ALA A 196 1.06 11.61 -20.47
C ALA A 196 -0.31 11.91 -19.86
N TYR A 197 -0.52 11.61 -18.55
CA TYR A 197 -1.80 11.77 -17.84
C TYR A 197 -3.00 11.27 -18.65
N GLY A 198 -2.90 10.02 -19.15
CA GLY A 198 -3.94 9.38 -19.95
C GLY A 198 -3.95 9.73 -21.46
N ARG A 199 -3.14 10.68 -21.91
CA ARG A 199 -3.01 11.04 -23.33
C ARG A 199 -2.01 10.15 -24.06
N SER A 200 -2.25 8.85 -24.05
CA SER A 200 -1.37 7.85 -24.67
C SER A 200 -2.13 6.96 -25.66
N SER A 201 -1.38 6.21 -26.43
CA SER A 201 -1.87 5.25 -27.40
C SER A 201 -0.93 4.07 -27.51
N ALA A 202 -1.37 2.99 -28.19
CA ALA A 202 -0.49 1.84 -28.46
C ALA A 202 0.81 2.24 -29.17
N GLU A 203 0.77 3.23 -30.05
CA GLU A 203 1.96 3.72 -30.75
C GLU A 203 2.92 4.43 -29.80
N GLN A 204 2.40 5.28 -28.90
CA GLN A 204 3.21 5.96 -27.90
C GLN A 204 3.86 4.95 -26.94
N ILE A 205 3.11 3.96 -26.45
CA ILE A 205 3.67 2.90 -25.59
C ILE A 205 4.80 2.12 -26.28
N LEU A 206 4.73 1.92 -27.58
CA LEU A 206 5.80 1.26 -28.32
C LEU A 206 7.05 2.13 -28.48
N GLN A 207 6.87 3.45 -28.60
CA GLN A 207 7.98 4.41 -28.56
C GLN A 207 8.64 4.42 -27.17
N ASP A 208 7.83 4.44 -26.12
CA ASP A 208 8.30 4.35 -24.73
C ASP A 208 9.10 3.05 -24.49
N ALA A 209 8.58 1.93 -24.94
CA ALA A 209 9.26 0.64 -24.81
C ALA A 209 10.59 0.59 -25.60
N GLU A 210 10.65 1.20 -26.79
CA GLU A 210 11.89 1.29 -27.56
C GLU A 210 12.90 2.21 -26.88
N TYR A 211 12.45 3.33 -26.34
CA TYR A 211 13.30 4.25 -25.58
C TYR A 211 13.85 3.57 -24.32
N LEU A 212 12.97 2.91 -23.55
CA LEU A 212 13.35 2.16 -22.36
C LEU A 212 14.36 1.04 -22.67
N SER A 213 14.17 0.31 -23.76
CA SER A 213 15.11 -0.73 -24.21
C SER A 213 16.50 -0.15 -24.46
N ARG A 214 16.61 1.04 -25.10
CA ARG A 214 17.89 1.74 -25.31
C ARG A 214 18.52 2.18 -23.99
N LEU A 215 17.72 2.76 -23.07
CA LEU A 215 18.21 3.22 -21.77
C LEU A 215 18.75 2.09 -20.90
N THR A 216 18.29 0.87 -21.12
CA THR A 216 18.63 -0.30 -20.29
C THR A 216 19.52 -1.33 -21.04
N GLU A 217 20.18 -0.89 -22.11
CA GLU A 217 21.17 -1.73 -22.81
C GLU A 217 22.31 -2.12 -21.85
N GLY A 218 22.54 -3.42 -21.71
CA GLY A 218 23.53 -3.98 -20.79
C GLY A 218 23.06 -4.22 -19.35
N ALA A 219 21.79 -3.99 -19.03
CA ALA A 219 21.21 -4.36 -17.74
C ALA A 219 21.16 -5.90 -17.55
N GLU A 220 21.23 -6.37 -16.29
CA GLU A 220 21.25 -7.80 -15.98
C GLU A 220 19.92 -8.51 -16.26
N ASN A 221 18.79 -7.81 -16.07
CA ASN A 221 17.46 -8.31 -16.40
C ASN A 221 16.69 -7.26 -17.23
N ARG A 222 15.52 -7.62 -17.72
CA ARG A 222 14.74 -6.74 -18.62
C ARG A 222 13.77 -5.85 -17.87
N PRO A 223 13.60 -4.58 -18.28
CA PRO A 223 12.71 -3.63 -17.66
C PRO A 223 11.25 -3.91 -17.99
N TYR A 224 10.35 -3.37 -17.17
CA TYR A 224 8.90 -3.37 -17.40
C TYR A 224 8.44 -2.05 -18.01
N MET A 225 7.54 -2.13 -19.01
CA MET A 225 6.75 -0.99 -19.49
C MET A 225 5.32 -1.15 -18.99
N VAL A 226 4.91 -0.34 -18.03
CA VAL A 226 3.57 -0.37 -17.43
C VAL A 226 2.67 0.64 -18.14
N ILE A 227 1.64 0.14 -18.81
CA ILE A 227 0.58 0.97 -19.38
C ILE A 227 -0.33 1.40 -18.24
N ASP A 228 -0.37 2.70 -17.93
CA ASP A 228 -1.22 3.25 -16.88
C ASP A 228 -2.64 3.54 -17.39
N ASP A 229 -3.49 4.17 -16.58
CA ASP A 229 -4.90 4.43 -16.83
C ASP A 229 -5.19 5.01 -18.23
N CYS A 230 -6.43 4.90 -18.68
CA CYS A 230 -6.95 5.39 -19.96
C CYS A 230 -6.64 4.51 -21.19
N TRP A 231 -6.22 3.26 -21.02
CA TRP A 231 -6.13 2.28 -22.09
C TRP A 231 -7.48 1.60 -22.36
N GLN A 232 -8.29 1.47 -21.32
CA GLN A 232 -9.62 0.82 -21.34
C GLN A 232 -10.66 1.69 -22.03
N CYS A 233 -11.78 1.07 -22.43
CA CYS A 233 -12.92 1.83 -22.90
C CYS A 233 -13.45 2.69 -21.75
N GLY A 234 -13.62 3.97 -22.04
CA GLY A 234 -14.14 4.97 -21.12
C GLY A 234 -15.37 5.64 -21.72
N ARG A 235 -15.95 6.57 -20.99
CA ARG A 235 -16.94 7.45 -21.55
C ARG A 235 -16.24 8.44 -22.47
N TYR A 236 -16.63 8.39 -23.74
CA TYR A 236 -16.35 9.46 -24.69
C TYR A 236 -17.64 10.26 -24.84
N ASP A 237 -17.51 11.59 -24.99
CA ASP A 237 -18.65 12.41 -25.43
C ASP A 237 -19.04 12.05 -26.87
N ASP A 238 -20.18 12.56 -27.32
CA ASP A 238 -20.70 12.31 -28.68
C ASP A 238 -19.74 12.79 -29.78
N ASP A 239 -18.80 13.67 -29.47
CA ASP A 239 -17.75 14.19 -30.35
C ASP A 239 -16.47 13.34 -30.32
N GLY A 240 -16.41 12.29 -29.48
CA GLY A 240 -15.26 11.39 -29.33
C GLY A 240 -14.14 11.96 -28.45
N ASN A 241 -14.40 12.99 -27.65
CA ASN A 241 -13.46 13.50 -26.68
C ASN A 241 -13.53 12.66 -25.41
N TYR A 242 -12.37 12.41 -24.81
CA TYR A 242 -12.25 11.65 -23.58
C TYR A 242 -12.83 12.45 -22.38
N GLU A 243 -13.87 11.92 -21.73
CA GLU A 243 -14.27 12.40 -20.41
C GLU A 243 -13.27 11.91 -19.37
N ALA A 244 -12.34 12.77 -18.98
CA ALA A 244 -11.23 12.51 -18.04
C ALA A 244 -11.65 12.09 -16.62
N ILE A 245 -12.93 11.82 -16.37
CA ILE A 245 -13.51 11.59 -15.04
C ILE A 245 -13.76 10.10 -14.78
N TYR A 246 -13.79 9.26 -15.84
CA TYR A 246 -14.10 7.84 -15.69
C TYR A 246 -12.88 6.95 -15.91
N ASN A 247 -12.40 6.30 -14.85
CA ASN A 247 -11.25 5.40 -14.85
C ASN A 247 -11.62 3.98 -14.39
N GLY A 248 -12.79 3.49 -14.75
CA GLY A 248 -13.28 2.14 -14.45
C GLY A 248 -13.39 1.23 -15.67
N GLY A 249 -13.97 0.05 -15.45
CA GLY A 249 -14.28 -0.94 -16.49
C GLY A 249 -15.40 -0.54 -17.43
N PRO A 250 -15.72 -1.38 -18.41
CA PRO A 250 -15.15 -2.70 -18.62
C PRO A 250 -13.68 -2.64 -19.10
N TRP A 251 -12.90 -3.62 -18.68
CA TRP A 251 -11.46 -3.69 -18.91
C TRP A 251 -11.17 -4.25 -20.32
N VAL A 252 -11.68 -3.57 -21.32
CA VAL A 252 -11.44 -3.82 -22.74
C VAL A 252 -10.80 -2.59 -23.37
N PRO A 253 -9.94 -2.74 -24.37
CA PRO A 253 -9.20 -1.60 -24.93
C PRO A 253 -10.12 -0.62 -25.66
N ASN A 254 -9.77 0.65 -25.59
CA ASN A 254 -10.36 1.67 -26.44
C ASN A 254 -9.71 1.70 -27.84
N ALA A 255 -10.22 2.54 -28.73
CA ALA A 255 -9.75 2.61 -30.11
C ALA A 255 -8.27 3.03 -30.26
N ARG A 256 -7.69 3.76 -29.28
CA ARG A 256 -6.27 4.18 -29.29
C ARG A 256 -5.32 3.02 -29.01
N PHE A 257 -5.79 1.98 -28.32
CA PHE A 257 -4.95 0.82 -27.93
C PHE A 257 -5.23 -0.41 -28.79
N GLY A 258 -6.45 -0.62 -29.24
CA GLY A 258 -6.82 -1.70 -30.17
C GLY A 258 -6.60 -3.10 -29.59
N ASP A 259 -5.72 -3.88 -30.19
CA ASP A 259 -5.46 -5.28 -29.78
C ASP A 259 -4.36 -5.34 -28.72
N MET A 260 -4.75 -5.52 -27.46
CA MET A 260 -3.84 -5.55 -26.30
C MET A 260 -2.88 -6.73 -26.33
N LYS A 261 -3.30 -7.86 -26.89
CA LYS A 261 -2.39 -9.02 -27.07
C LYS A 261 -1.28 -8.70 -28.05
N LYS A 262 -1.61 -8.12 -29.21
CA LYS A 262 -0.60 -7.69 -30.19
C LYS A 262 0.30 -6.60 -29.62
N LEU A 263 -0.24 -5.70 -28.83
CA LEU A 263 0.56 -4.66 -28.17
C LEU A 263 1.57 -5.29 -27.21
N ALA A 264 1.15 -6.22 -26.36
CA ALA A 264 2.05 -6.95 -25.46
C ALA A 264 3.14 -7.72 -26.22
N ASP A 265 2.79 -8.40 -27.34
CA ASP A 265 3.75 -9.09 -28.19
C ASP A 265 4.80 -8.11 -28.76
N ARG A 266 4.39 -6.94 -29.27
CA ARG A 266 5.28 -5.91 -29.82
C ARG A 266 6.16 -5.24 -28.77
N ILE A 267 5.69 -5.09 -27.52
CA ILE A 267 6.52 -4.61 -26.41
C ILE A 267 7.64 -5.63 -26.14
N ARG A 268 7.32 -6.94 -26.11
CA ARG A 268 8.32 -8.00 -25.93
C ARG A 268 9.34 -8.08 -27.07
N GLU A 269 8.94 -7.79 -28.31
CA GLU A 269 9.85 -7.69 -29.45
C GLU A 269 10.94 -6.60 -29.28
N LYS A 270 10.68 -5.62 -28.39
CA LYS A 270 11.65 -4.58 -28.01
C LYS A 270 12.49 -4.94 -26.79
N ASP A 271 12.42 -6.21 -26.37
CA ASP A 271 13.14 -6.71 -25.18
C ASP A 271 12.72 -6.02 -23.88
N VAL A 272 11.43 -5.73 -23.75
CA VAL A 272 10.79 -5.09 -22.59
C VAL A 272 9.59 -5.94 -22.14
N ILE A 273 9.34 -6.04 -20.85
CA ILE A 273 8.24 -6.83 -20.28
C ILE A 273 6.99 -5.97 -20.18
N PRO A 274 5.84 -6.35 -20.74
CA PRO A 274 4.63 -5.57 -20.64
C PRO A 274 3.97 -5.67 -19.26
N GLY A 275 3.62 -4.53 -18.69
CA GLY A 275 2.80 -4.36 -17.50
C GLY A 275 1.55 -3.51 -17.81
N ILE A 276 0.56 -3.55 -16.92
CA ILE A 276 -0.72 -2.85 -17.12
C ILE A 276 -1.37 -2.48 -15.80
N TRP A 277 -2.05 -1.33 -15.80
CA TRP A 277 -2.84 -0.81 -14.69
C TRP A 277 -4.32 -1.15 -14.84
N VAL A 278 -5.00 -1.40 -13.70
CA VAL A 278 -6.45 -1.63 -13.61
C VAL A 278 -7.04 -1.11 -12.30
N ARG A 279 -8.35 -0.79 -12.33
CA ARG A 279 -9.21 -0.50 -11.17
C ARG A 279 -10.36 -1.50 -11.12
N LEU A 280 -10.12 -2.64 -10.50
CA LEU A 280 -10.95 -3.84 -10.64
C LEU A 280 -12.37 -3.75 -10.08
N LEU A 281 -12.61 -2.86 -9.11
CA LEU A 281 -13.91 -2.73 -8.43
C LEU A 281 -14.78 -1.58 -8.97
N GLN A 282 -14.40 -0.95 -10.07
CA GLN A 282 -15.21 0.12 -10.68
C GLN A 282 -15.66 -0.26 -12.08
N ASP A 283 -16.98 -0.33 -12.30
CA ASP A 283 -17.60 -0.46 -13.62
C ASP A 283 -19.01 0.14 -13.62
N ASP A 284 -19.19 1.25 -14.34
CA ASP A 284 -20.45 1.96 -14.50
C ASP A 284 -21.04 1.81 -15.91
N ILE A 285 -20.35 1.10 -16.80
CA ILE A 285 -20.72 0.95 -18.20
C ILE A 285 -21.40 -0.39 -18.46
N SER A 286 -20.89 -1.47 -17.85
CA SER A 286 -21.43 -2.81 -18.00
C SER A 286 -22.79 -2.94 -17.30
N ASP A 287 -23.61 -3.88 -17.78
CA ASP A 287 -24.91 -4.20 -17.16
C ASP A 287 -24.68 -5.05 -15.89
N ILE A 288 -24.24 -4.41 -14.82
CA ILE A 288 -23.98 -5.03 -13.52
C ILE A 288 -25.18 -4.78 -12.59
N PRO A 289 -25.67 -5.81 -11.87
CA PRO A 289 -26.75 -5.65 -10.92
C PRO A 289 -26.45 -4.57 -9.88
N LYS A 290 -27.40 -3.67 -9.61
CA LYS A 290 -27.23 -2.56 -8.67
C LYS A 290 -26.95 -3.03 -7.24
N GLU A 291 -27.50 -4.18 -6.87
CA GLU A 291 -27.27 -4.84 -5.57
C GLU A 291 -25.85 -5.38 -5.38
N TRP A 292 -25.03 -5.37 -6.43
CA TRP A 292 -23.60 -5.70 -6.35
C TRP A 292 -22.72 -4.48 -6.07
N LYS A 293 -23.33 -3.30 -5.91
CA LYS A 293 -22.59 -2.06 -5.65
C LYS A 293 -22.66 -1.65 -4.19
N LEU A 294 -21.53 -1.20 -3.69
CA LEU A 294 -21.38 -0.57 -2.38
C LEU A 294 -21.88 0.88 -2.41
N PRO A 295 -22.16 1.51 -1.25
CA PRO A 295 -22.49 2.93 -1.18
C PRO A 295 -21.43 3.87 -1.76
N SER A 296 -20.16 3.45 -1.76
CA SER A 296 -19.04 4.12 -2.43
C SER A 296 -19.16 4.19 -3.97
N GLY A 297 -20.02 3.37 -4.54
CA GLY A 297 -20.14 3.16 -6.00
C GLY A 297 -19.30 1.99 -6.52
N GLY A 298 -18.34 1.51 -5.75
CA GLY A 298 -17.52 0.34 -6.09
C GLY A 298 -18.31 -0.97 -6.05
N LEU A 299 -17.77 -2.01 -6.67
CA LEU A 299 -18.36 -3.36 -6.65
C LEU A 299 -18.09 -4.02 -5.30
N ASP A 300 -19.08 -4.75 -4.78
CA ASP A 300 -19.01 -5.47 -3.51
C ASP A 300 -18.26 -6.80 -3.66
N PRO A 301 -17.01 -6.93 -3.15
CA PRO A 301 -16.23 -8.15 -3.28
C PRO A 301 -16.74 -9.30 -2.39
N SER A 302 -17.75 -9.09 -1.56
CA SER A 302 -18.42 -10.18 -0.85
C SER A 302 -19.40 -10.97 -1.72
N VAL A 303 -19.73 -10.42 -2.91
CA VAL A 303 -20.61 -11.06 -3.88
C VAL A 303 -19.77 -11.98 -4.78
N PRO A 304 -20.08 -13.29 -4.86
CA PRO A 304 -19.29 -14.24 -5.67
C PRO A 304 -19.16 -13.82 -7.14
N GLY A 305 -20.21 -13.27 -7.74
CA GLY A 305 -20.18 -12.81 -9.12
C GLY A 305 -19.21 -11.64 -9.35
N VAL A 306 -18.95 -10.80 -8.34
CA VAL A 306 -17.92 -9.75 -8.43
C VAL A 306 -16.52 -10.38 -8.43
N LEU A 307 -16.27 -11.38 -7.57
CA LEU A 307 -14.99 -12.09 -7.58
C LEU A 307 -14.76 -12.84 -8.90
N ASP A 308 -15.82 -13.36 -9.52
CA ASP A 308 -15.72 -13.97 -10.85
C ASP A 308 -15.34 -12.94 -11.93
N LEU A 309 -15.94 -11.74 -11.92
CA LEU A 309 -15.55 -10.64 -12.82
C LEU A 309 -14.08 -10.22 -12.64
N VAL A 310 -13.62 -10.15 -11.39
CA VAL A 310 -12.22 -9.85 -11.07
C VAL A 310 -11.29 -10.94 -11.63
N ARG A 311 -11.61 -12.21 -11.36
CA ARG A 311 -10.84 -13.37 -11.86
C ARG A 311 -10.74 -13.38 -13.37
N ASP A 312 -11.88 -13.26 -14.06
CA ASP A 312 -11.95 -13.27 -15.52
C ASP A 312 -11.17 -12.11 -16.15
N THR A 313 -11.16 -10.95 -15.50
CA THR A 313 -10.39 -9.78 -15.95
C THR A 313 -8.89 -10.01 -15.81
N VAL A 314 -8.44 -10.48 -14.66
CA VAL A 314 -7.01 -10.75 -14.39
C VAL A 314 -6.49 -11.87 -15.28
N ASP A 315 -7.24 -12.97 -15.42
CA ASP A 315 -6.90 -14.10 -16.30
C ASP A 315 -6.82 -13.65 -17.77
N ARG A 316 -7.77 -12.87 -18.25
CA ARG A 316 -7.76 -12.32 -19.60
C ARG A 316 -6.52 -11.45 -19.86
N ILE A 317 -6.17 -10.56 -18.94
CA ILE A 317 -4.96 -9.71 -19.04
C ILE A 317 -3.71 -10.57 -19.08
N GLY A 318 -3.61 -11.56 -18.20
CA GLY A 318 -2.50 -12.53 -18.21
C GLY A 318 -2.40 -13.31 -19.53
N SER A 319 -3.55 -13.71 -20.10
CA SER A 319 -3.65 -14.40 -21.39
C SER A 319 -3.21 -13.53 -22.58
N TRP A 320 -3.33 -12.20 -22.49
CA TRP A 320 -2.76 -11.26 -23.47
C TRP A 320 -1.23 -11.20 -23.40
N GLY A 321 -0.62 -11.69 -22.31
CA GLY A 321 0.82 -11.74 -22.15
C GLY A 321 1.42 -10.64 -21.29
N TYR A 322 0.61 -9.88 -20.57
CA TYR A 322 1.11 -8.96 -19.53
C TYR A 322 1.70 -9.75 -18.36
N ARG A 323 2.75 -9.22 -17.73
CA ARG A 323 3.50 -9.89 -16.66
C ARG A 323 3.63 -9.06 -15.39
N LEU A 324 3.03 -7.87 -15.36
CA LEU A 324 2.84 -7.05 -14.18
C LEU A 324 1.46 -6.42 -14.22
N LEU A 325 0.69 -6.61 -13.14
CA LEU A 325 -0.61 -6.02 -12.90
C LEU A 325 -0.49 -5.00 -11.78
N LYS A 326 -0.62 -3.71 -12.08
CA LYS A 326 -0.78 -2.64 -11.10
C LYS A 326 -2.27 -2.46 -10.85
N HIS A 327 -2.79 -2.92 -9.69
CA HIS A 327 -4.18 -2.69 -9.36
C HIS A 327 -4.32 -1.57 -8.32
N ASP A 328 -5.23 -0.67 -8.60
CA ASP A 328 -5.39 0.58 -7.89
C ASP A 328 -6.82 0.78 -7.37
N PHE A 329 -7.04 1.80 -6.55
CA PHE A 329 -8.33 2.23 -6.02
C PHE A 329 -9.09 1.21 -5.17
N THR A 330 -8.55 0.04 -4.89
CA THR A 330 -9.27 -1.04 -4.21
C THR A 330 -9.79 -0.62 -2.85
N THR A 331 -8.97 0.11 -2.06
CA THR A 331 -9.40 0.59 -0.73
C THR A 331 -10.45 1.68 -0.86
N PHE A 332 -10.25 2.64 -1.77
CA PHE A 332 -11.21 3.72 -2.02
C PHE A 332 -12.56 3.19 -2.52
N ASP A 333 -12.54 2.26 -3.47
CA ASP A 333 -13.75 1.67 -4.05
C ASP A 333 -14.58 0.93 -3.00
N ILE A 334 -13.93 0.32 -1.99
CA ILE A 334 -14.62 -0.35 -0.89
C ILE A 334 -15.08 0.67 0.17
N MET A 335 -14.19 1.54 0.64
CA MET A 335 -14.43 2.37 1.82
C MET A 335 -15.06 3.73 1.50
N GLY A 336 -15.01 4.19 0.25
CA GLY A 336 -15.49 5.50 -0.18
C GLY A 336 -14.63 6.67 0.33
N ARG A 337 -13.40 6.40 0.79
CA ARG A 337 -12.50 7.40 1.37
C ARG A 337 -11.03 6.99 1.22
N TRP A 338 -10.17 7.99 1.16
CA TRP A 338 -8.73 7.81 1.13
C TRP A 338 -8.17 7.60 2.54
N GLY A 339 -7.02 6.96 2.65
CA GLY A 339 -6.35 6.75 3.93
C GLY A 339 -6.07 8.03 4.71
N ALA A 340 -5.79 9.13 4.01
CA ALA A 340 -5.65 10.46 4.62
C ALA A 340 -6.92 10.95 5.36
N GLU A 341 -8.08 10.41 5.02
CA GLU A 341 -9.39 10.75 5.61
C GLU A 341 -9.79 9.76 6.71
N MET A 342 -9.04 8.68 6.88
CA MET A 342 -9.30 7.58 7.81
C MET A 342 -8.68 7.81 9.20
N ALA A 343 -8.96 8.89 9.87
CA ALA A 343 -8.30 9.29 11.13
C ALA A 343 -8.08 8.12 12.12
N CYS A 344 -9.12 7.67 12.81
CA CYS A 344 -9.03 6.60 13.82
C CYS A 344 -9.66 5.27 13.34
N GLU A 345 -10.31 5.24 12.20
CA GLU A 345 -11.03 4.09 11.67
C GLU A 345 -11.15 4.13 10.14
N MET A 346 -11.15 2.97 9.51
CA MET A 346 -11.20 2.87 8.05
C MET A 346 -12.61 3.10 7.48
N ALA A 347 -13.63 2.53 8.09
CA ALA A 347 -15.00 2.56 7.57
C ALA A 347 -15.88 3.52 8.37
N GLU A 348 -16.70 4.31 7.68
CA GLU A 348 -17.80 5.05 8.28
C GLU A 348 -18.94 4.12 8.68
N ASP A 349 -19.74 4.52 9.68
CA ASP A 349 -20.87 3.75 10.15
C ASP A 349 -22.03 3.72 9.13
N GLY A 350 -22.91 2.72 9.25
CA GLY A 350 -24.23 2.72 8.60
C GLY A 350 -24.33 1.99 7.27
N TRP A 351 -23.27 1.30 6.83
CA TRP A 351 -23.31 0.45 5.64
C TRP A 351 -22.75 -0.95 5.92
N HIS A 352 -22.97 -1.89 5.03
CA HIS A 352 -22.47 -3.26 5.11
C HIS A 352 -22.31 -3.89 3.73
N PHE A 353 -21.46 -4.91 3.64
CA PHE A 353 -21.39 -5.79 2.49
C PHE A 353 -22.64 -6.67 2.37
N VAL A 354 -22.87 -7.26 1.23
CA VAL A 354 -23.97 -8.23 1.00
C VAL A 354 -23.83 -9.44 1.91
N ASP A 355 -22.63 -10.03 1.99
CA ASP A 355 -22.36 -11.10 2.96
C ASP A 355 -22.00 -10.49 4.32
N ARG A 356 -22.97 -10.46 5.22
CA ARG A 356 -22.82 -9.91 6.58
C ARG A 356 -22.15 -10.83 7.57
N THR A 357 -21.80 -12.05 7.18
CA THR A 357 -21.24 -13.07 8.10
C THR A 357 -19.71 -13.00 8.21
N ARG A 358 -19.06 -12.19 7.35
CA ARG A 358 -17.61 -11.99 7.31
C ARG A 358 -17.24 -10.55 7.66
N THR A 359 -16.07 -10.39 8.23
CA THR A 359 -15.52 -9.04 8.50
C THR A 359 -15.03 -8.37 7.22
N SER A 360 -14.86 -7.04 7.26
CA SER A 360 -14.23 -6.31 6.16
C SER A 360 -12.84 -6.85 5.82
N ALA A 361 -12.05 -7.20 6.83
CA ALA A 361 -10.72 -7.77 6.64
C ALA A 361 -10.77 -9.11 5.89
N GLU A 362 -11.66 -10.04 6.28
CA GLU A 362 -11.83 -11.32 5.59
C GLU A 362 -12.24 -11.14 4.13
N ILE A 363 -13.15 -10.20 3.84
CA ILE A 363 -13.64 -9.93 2.48
C ILE A 363 -12.52 -9.35 1.61
N ILE A 364 -11.73 -8.42 2.14
CA ILE A 364 -10.62 -7.80 1.42
C ILE A 364 -9.49 -8.81 1.14
N VAL A 365 -9.18 -9.67 2.10
CA VAL A 365 -8.19 -10.74 1.90
C VAL A 365 -8.65 -11.71 0.81
N ASP A 366 -9.93 -12.05 0.74
CA ASP A 366 -10.46 -12.92 -0.32
C ASP A 366 -10.39 -12.26 -1.71
N LEU A 367 -10.62 -10.95 -1.80
CA LEU A 367 -10.40 -10.20 -3.04
C LEU A 367 -8.93 -10.27 -3.48
N TYR A 368 -7.99 -10.00 -2.58
CA TYR A 368 -6.56 -10.05 -2.91
C TYR A 368 -6.11 -11.46 -3.28
N ARG A 369 -6.64 -12.48 -2.59
CA ARG A 369 -6.40 -13.88 -2.94
C ARG A 369 -6.93 -14.22 -4.32
N THR A 370 -8.13 -13.75 -4.68
CA THR A 370 -8.72 -13.94 -6.01
C THR A 370 -7.83 -13.35 -7.10
N ILE A 371 -7.31 -12.14 -6.88
CA ILE A 371 -6.36 -11.49 -7.82
C ILE A 371 -5.08 -12.33 -7.95
N TYR A 372 -4.51 -12.75 -6.81
CA TYR A 372 -3.27 -13.54 -6.80
C TYR A 372 -3.44 -14.89 -7.51
N GLU A 373 -4.51 -15.61 -7.20
CA GLU A 373 -4.77 -16.93 -7.81
C GLU A 373 -5.02 -16.84 -9.31
N ALA A 374 -5.64 -15.76 -9.80
CA ALA A 374 -5.85 -15.51 -11.22
C ALA A 374 -4.56 -15.06 -11.94
N ALA A 375 -3.68 -14.32 -11.27
CA ALA A 375 -2.42 -13.85 -11.85
C ALA A 375 -1.34 -14.94 -11.92
N ARG A 376 -1.29 -15.83 -10.93
CA ARG A 376 -0.26 -16.86 -10.76
C ARG A 376 -0.07 -17.80 -11.98
N PRO A 377 -1.11 -18.33 -12.65
CA PRO A 377 -0.94 -19.18 -13.82
C PRO A 377 -0.25 -18.50 -15.01
N HIS A 378 -0.17 -17.18 -15.00
CA HIS A 378 0.44 -16.36 -16.04
C HIS A 378 1.83 -15.82 -15.67
N ASP A 379 2.40 -16.22 -14.53
CA ASP A 379 3.64 -15.66 -13.97
C ASP A 379 3.58 -14.12 -13.90
N MET A 380 2.42 -13.58 -13.54
CA MET A 380 2.16 -12.15 -13.51
C MET A 380 2.40 -11.60 -12.11
N LEU A 381 3.33 -10.65 -11.99
CA LEU A 381 3.58 -9.93 -10.75
C LEU A 381 2.38 -9.04 -10.39
N ILE A 382 2.13 -8.86 -9.11
CA ILE A 382 1.08 -7.98 -8.60
C ILE A 382 1.75 -6.81 -7.87
N LEU A 383 1.42 -5.59 -8.30
CA LEU A 383 1.74 -4.34 -7.63
C LEU A 383 0.44 -3.73 -7.09
N GLY A 384 0.30 -3.72 -5.77
CA GLY A 384 -0.80 -3.01 -5.10
C GLY A 384 -0.52 -1.51 -5.03
N CYS A 385 -1.46 -0.68 -5.49
CA CYS A 385 -1.32 0.78 -5.50
C CYS A 385 -2.14 1.43 -4.36
N ASN A 386 -3.46 1.51 -4.47
CA ASN A 386 -4.33 1.94 -3.36
C ASN A 386 -4.88 0.70 -2.66
N THR A 387 -4.06 0.05 -1.86
CA THR A 387 -4.32 -1.23 -1.21
C THR A 387 -3.92 -1.22 0.26
N ILE A 388 -4.53 -2.10 1.04
CA ILE A 388 -4.17 -2.29 2.44
C ILE A 388 -3.01 -3.29 2.49
N GLY A 389 -1.76 -2.78 2.56
CA GLY A 389 -0.56 -3.59 2.49
C GLY A 389 -0.50 -4.72 3.50
N HIS A 390 -0.94 -4.49 4.75
CA HIS A 390 -0.96 -5.51 5.80
C HIS A 390 -1.92 -6.69 5.51
N LEU A 391 -3.00 -6.44 4.77
CA LEU A 391 -3.90 -7.50 4.28
C LEU A 391 -3.42 -8.13 2.97
N GLY A 392 -2.54 -7.44 2.24
CA GLY A 392 -1.99 -7.88 0.95
C GLY A 392 -0.67 -8.64 1.05
N ALA A 393 0.03 -8.57 2.18
CA ALA A 393 1.30 -9.28 2.37
C ALA A 393 1.13 -10.79 2.19
N GLY A 394 2.00 -11.42 1.37
CA GLY A 394 1.86 -12.82 0.94
C GLY A 394 0.88 -13.04 -0.22
N LEU A 395 0.20 -11.99 -0.70
CA LEU A 395 -0.73 -12.02 -1.85
C LEU A 395 -0.36 -10.98 -2.93
N MET A 396 0.61 -10.13 -2.66
CA MET A 396 1.17 -9.13 -3.58
C MET A 396 2.68 -9.22 -3.57
N HIS A 397 3.31 -9.16 -4.74
CA HIS A 397 4.76 -9.17 -4.88
C HIS A 397 5.38 -7.82 -4.53
N MET A 398 4.63 -6.75 -4.80
CA MET A 398 5.05 -5.37 -4.60
C MET A 398 3.88 -4.53 -4.07
N ASN A 399 4.19 -3.47 -3.32
CA ASN A 399 3.18 -2.54 -2.83
C ASN A 399 3.68 -1.11 -2.74
N ARG A 400 2.84 -0.15 -3.11
CA ARG A 400 3.09 1.29 -3.04
C ARG A 400 3.27 1.74 -1.59
N THR A 401 4.28 2.56 -1.34
CA THR A 401 4.54 3.15 -0.02
C THR A 401 3.63 4.34 0.26
N GLY A 402 3.40 5.18 -0.73
CA GLY A 402 2.68 6.44 -0.59
C GLY A 402 1.65 6.69 -1.69
N ASP A 403 0.99 7.84 -1.57
CA ASP A 403 0.14 8.41 -2.61
C ASP A 403 0.97 8.76 -3.85
N ASP A 404 0.32 9.21 -4.91
CA ASP A 404 0.98 9.57 -6.16
C ASP A 404 2.01 10.67 -5.98
N THR A 405 3.23 10.43 -6.44
CA THR A 405 4.23 11.46 -6.67
C THR A 405 3.77 12.39 -7.80
N SER A 406 4.62 13.06 -8.52
CA SER A 406 4.15 13.96 -9.58
C SER A 406 5.23 14.19 -10.64
N GLY A 407 4.78 14.40 -11.88
CA GLY A 407 5.60 15.01 -12.93
C GLY A 407 5.53 16.55 -12.95
N LEU A 408 4.76 17.17 -12.04
CA LEU A 408 4.49 18.63 -12.06
C LEU A 408 4.98 19.34 -10.79
N MET A 409 4.98 18.64 -9.64
CA MET A 409 5.24 19.23 -8.32
C MET A 409 6.24 18.38 -7.54
N TRP A 410 7.45 18.91 -7.33
CA TRP A 410 8.47 18.24 -6.54
C TRP A 410 8.02 17.93 -5.11
N GLU A 411 7.28 18.83 -4.49
CA GLU A 411 6.79 18.71 -3.12
C GLU A 411 5.89 17.48 -2.91
N ARG A 412 5.22 16.99 -3.94
CA ARG A 412 4.50 15.70 -3.87
C ARG A 412 5.48 14.53 -3.77
N THR A 413 6.56 14.55 -4.55
CA THR A 413 7.60 13.52 -4.47
C THR A 413 8.28 13.50 -3.10
N LEU A 414 8.50 14.67 -2.46
CA LEU A 414 8.98 14.73 -1.08
C LEU A 414 8.04 14.01 -0.10
N ARG A 415 6.75 14.26 -0.24
CA ARG A 415 5.74 13.74 0.67
C ARG A 415 5.45 12.27 0.44
N PHE A 416 5.23 11.88 -0.81
CA PHE A 416 4.70 10.56 -1.17
C PHE A 416 5.77 9.62 -1.71
N GLY A 417 6.94 10.13 -2.05
CA GLY A 417 8.13 9.35 -2.36
C GLY A 417 9.08 9.28 -1.16
N VAL A 418 9.76 10.39 -0.83
CA VAL A 418 10.85 10.39 0.16
C VAL A 418 10.39 10.01 1.56
N ASN A 419 9.35 10.68 2.10
CA ASN A 419 8.82 10.35 3.43
C ASN A 419 8.35 8.89 3.49
N THR A 420 7.46 8.51 2.58
CA THR A 420 6.82 7.20 2.66
C THR A 420 7.80 6.05 2.40
N LEU A 421 8.79 6.25 1.54
CA LEU A 421 9.89 5.30 1.36
C LEU A 421 10.63 5.10 2.68
N ALA A 422 11.09 6.19 3.29
CA ALA A 422 11.91 6.13 4.51
C ALA A 422 11.21 5.35 5.63
N PHE A 423 9.92 5.62 5.86
CA PHE A 423 9.19 5.03 6.97
C PHE A 423 8.56 3.67 6.67
N ARG A 424 8.50 3.26 5.39
CA ARG A 424 8.04 1.93 4.98
C ARG A 424 9.15 1.01 4.47
N MET A 425 10.39 1.49 4.37
CA MET A 425 11.54 0.62 4.08
C MET A 425 11.65 -0.63 4.98
N PRO A 426 11.27 -0.60 6.27
CA PRO A 426 11.28 -1.82 7.08
C PRO A 426 10.37 -2.95 6.55
N GLN A 427 9.34 -2.63 5.76
CA GLN A 427 8.44 -3.61 5.13
C GLN A 427 9.06 -4.27 3.89
N HIS A 428 10.08 -3.62 3.26
CA HIS A 428 10.76 -4.15 2.10
C HIS A 428 11.50 -5.46 2.42
N GLY A 429 11.25 -6.49 1.62
CA GLY A 429 11.81 -7.82 1.86
C GLY A 429 11.30 -8.50 3.15
N ALA A 430 10.18 -8.01 3.71
CA ALA A 430 9.49 -8.59 4.85
C ALA A 430 8.02 -8.91 4.53
N PHE A 431 7.28 -7.99 3.92
CA PHE A 431 5.90 -8.18 3.48
C PHE A 431 5.82 -8.37 1.96
N TYR A 432 6.54 -7.56 1.22
CA TYR A 432 6.62 -7.46 -0.25
C TYR A 432 7.83 -6.61 -0.62
N ASP A 433 8.11 -6.44 -1.90
CA ASP A 433 9.01 -5.37 -2.34
C ASP A 433 8.23 -4.05 -2.36
N VAL A 434 8.79 -2.98 -1.78
CA VAL A 434 8.12 -1.68 -1.77
C VAL A 434 8.35 -0.93 -3.08
N ASP A 435 7.36 -0.14 -3.46
CA ASP A 435 7.37 0.76 -4.61
C ASP A 435 7.11 2.20 -4.16
N ALA A 436 8.07 3.06 -4.37
CA ALA A 436 7.98 4.48 -4.00
C ALA A 436 7.43 5.35 -5.12
N ASP A 437 6.71 4.75 -6.06
CA ASP A 437 6.16 5.39 -7.25
C ASP A 437 7.19 5.83 -8.29
N CYS A 438 6.72 6.44 -9.35
CA CYS A 438 7.53 6.83 -10.49
C CYS A 438 8.31 8.11 -10.24
N ILE A 439 9.49 8.19 -10.84
CA ILE A 439 10.20 9.46 -11.01
C ILE A 439 9.55 10.21 -12.19
N GLY A 440 8.78 11.24 -11.90
CA GLY A 440 8.16 12.08 -12.92
C GLY A 440 9.16 13.03 -13.56
N ILE A 441 9.67 12.68 -14.72
CA ILE A 441 10.71 13.46 -15.43
C ILE A 441 10.05 14.32 -16.51
N THR A 442 9.86 15.58 -16.18
CA THR A 442 9.23 16.58 -17.05
C THR A 442 9.96 17.92 -16.97
N LYS A 443 9.58 18.86 -17.81
CA LYS A 443 10.13 20.24 -17.76
C LYS A 443 9.76 21.02 -16.49
N TRP A 444 8.83 20.52 -15.67
CA TRP A 444 8.31 21.21 -14.48
C TRP A 444 9.10 20.91 -13.20
N ILE A 445 9.83 19.79 -13.18
CA ILE A 445 10.66 19.39 -12.04
C ILE A 445 12.14 19.51 -12.45
N ASP A 446 12.91 20.25 -11.65
CA ASP A 446 14.34 20.41 -11.88
C ASP A 446 15.06 19.04 -11.85
N TRP A 447 15.92 18.81 -12.84
CA TRP A 447 16.67 17.56 -12.97
C TRP A 447 17.51 17.26 -11.73
N ASN A 448 18.03 18.24 -11.01
CA ASN A 448 18.82 18.00 -9.80
C ASN A 448 18.03 17.27 -8.71
N TYR A 449 16.72 17.52 -8.60
CA TYR A 449 15.85 16.78 -7.68
C TYR A 449 15.59 15.38 -8.18
N ASN A 450 15.17 15.21 -9.43
CA ASN A 450 14.95 13.90 -10.04
C ASN A 450 16.21 13.04 -10.03
N ARG A 451 17.39 13.62 -10.27
CA ARG A 451 18.69 12.95 -10.21
C ARG A 451 18.99 12.41 -8.81
N GLN A 452 18.77 13.19 -7.78
CA GLN A 452 18.98 12.77 -6.40
C GLN A 452 18.01 11.64 -6.01
N TRP A 453 16.72 11.81 -6.34
CA TRP A 453 15.69 10.79 -6.08
C TRP A 453 15.98 9.50 -6.84
N GLY A 454 16.27 9.58 -8.13
CA GLY A 454 16.65 8.43 -8.94
C GLY A 454 17.92 7.74 -8.44
N LYS A 455 18.91 8.51 -7.95
CA LYS A 455 20.12 7.94 -7.35
C LYS A 455 19.81 7.15 -6.07
N LEU A 456 18.95 7.67 -5.19
CA LEU A 456 18.51 6.92 -4.02
C LEU A 456 17.78 5.64 -4.43
N LEU A 457 16.76 5.72 -5.29
CA LEU A 457 15.99 4.55 -5.72
C LEU A 457 16.86 3.50 -6.42
N SER A 458 17.81 3.92 -7.28
CA SER A 458 18.69 2.99 -7.99
C SER A 458 19.57 2.13 -7.09
N LEU A 459 19.79 2.55 -5.84
CA LEU A 459 20.65 1.87 -4.87
C LEU A 459 19.89 1.38 -3.63
N SER A 460 18.59 1.65 -3.54
CA SER A 460 17.78 1.33 -2.34
C SER A 460 17.40 -0.13 -2.21
N GLY A 461 17.55 -0.92 -3.27
CA GLY A 461 17.07 -2.31 -3.34
C GLY A 461 15.57 -2.43 -3.68
N THR A 462 14.85 -1.31 -3.74
CA THR A 462 13.41 -1.26 -4.08
C THR A 462 13.17 -1.20 -5.59
N SER A 463 11.92 -1.33 -6.02
CA SER A 463 11.56 -1.06 -7.42
C SER A 463 11.83 0.40 -7.81
N MET A 464 12.08 0.63 -9.09
CA MET A 464 12.29 1.95 -9.67
C MET A 464 11.58 2.09 -11.00
N PHE A 465 10.55 2.91 -11.04
CA PHE A 465 9.88 3.29 -12.28
C PHE A 465 10.13 4.74 -12.64
N VAL A 466 10.22 5.03 -13.93
CA VAL A 466 10.35 6.38 -14.45
C VAL A 466 9.17 6.71 -15.35
N SER A 467 8.79 7.97 -15.36
CA SER A 467 7.78 8.50 -16.27
C SER A 467 8.39 9.67 -17.06
N VAL A 468 8.79 9.39 -18.29
CA VAL A 468 9.52 10.33 -19.15
C VAL A 468 9.10 10.15 -20.60
N ALA A 469 8.83 11.26 -21.31
CA ALA A 469 8.58 11.18 -22.75
C ALA A 469 9.88 10.88 -23.50
N PRO A 470 9.86 9.99 -24.52
CA PRO A 470 11.03 9.65 -25.31
C PRO A 470 11.71 10.87 -25.93
N ASP A 471 13.06 10.81 -25.98
CA ASP A 471 13.94 11.79 -26.65
C ASP A 471 13.76 13.26 -26.18
N THR A 472 13.28 13.46 -24.91
CA THR A 472 13.10 14.81 -24.33
C THR A 472 14.25 15.24 -23.44
N LEU A 473 15.10 14.32 -22.98
CA LEU A 473 16.22 14.61 -22.10
C LEU A 473 17.47 15.05 -22.90
N PRO A 474 18.24 16.01 -22.36
CA PRO A 474 19.61 16.23 -22.83
C PRO A 474 20.48 14.97 -22.68
N ALA A 475 21.43 14.76 -23.57
CA ALA A 475 22.25 13.54 -23.63
C ALA A 475 22.96 13.17 -22.30
N GLU A 476 23.42 14.17 -21.53
CA GLU A 476 24.02 13.94 -20.21
C GLU A 476 23.01 13.40 -19.19
N GLN A 477 21.80 13.97 -19.16
CA GLN A 477 20.73 13.51 -18.26
C GLN A 477 20.22 12.14 -18.67
N GLU A 478 20.11 11.86 -19.96
CA GLU A 478 19.75 10.55 -20.48
C GLU A 478 20.77 9.48 -20.07
N LYS A 479 22.06 9.79 -20.13
CA LYS A 479 23.13 8.90 -19.68
C LYS A 479 23.06 8.65 -18.17
N GLU A 480 22.80 9.68 -17.36
CA GLU A 480 22.60 9.52 -15.91
C GLU A 480 21.39 8.64 -15.61
N LEU A 481 20.26 8.85 -16.30
CA LEU A 481 19.05 8.05 -16.16
C LEU A 481 19.28 6.58 -16.54
N SER A 482 19.96 6.35 -17.68
CA SER A 482 20.35 5.00 -18.12
C SER A 482 21.17 4.28 -17.05
N GLN A 483 22.17 4.95 -16.47
CA GLN A 483 22.98 4.34 -15.42
C GLN A 483 22.14 4.00 -14.17
N MET A 484 21.20 4.85 -13.77
CA MET A 484 20.31 4.59 -12.63
C MET A 484 19.42 3.35 -12.86
N LEU A 485 18.86 3.21 -14.07
CA LEU A 485 18.06 2.05 -14.44
C LEU A 485 18.90 0.75 -14.45
N ILE A 486 20.12 0.80 -15.00
CA ILE A 486 21.07 -0.31 -15.00
C ILE A 486 21.48 -0.66 -13.56
N ASP A 487 21.79 0.34 -12.72
CA ASP A 487 22.12 0.13 -11.30
C ASP A 487 20.97 -0.56 -10.55
N ASN A 488 19.70 -0.22 -10.84
CA ASN A 488 18.53 -0.84 -10.20
C ASN A 488 18.22 -2.25 -10.73
N SER A 489 18.74 -2.64 -11.90
CA SER A 489 18.58 -4.00 -12.44
C SER A 489 19.27 -5.07 -11.60
N VAL A 490 20.16 -4.66 -10.67
CA VAL A 490 20.93 -5.53 -9.79
C VAL A 490 20.31 -5.59 -8.42
N ARG A 491 20.12 -6.81 -7.87
CA ARG A 491 19.58 -6.97 -6.51
C ARG A 491 20.53 -6.37 -5.47
N ARG A 492 19.98 -5.55 -4.60
CA ARG A 492 20.71 -4.84 -3.55
C ARG A 492 20.05 -5.01 -2.19
N PRO A 493 20.79 -4.84 -1.08
CA PRO A 493 20.19 -4.76 0.24
C PRO A 493 19.28 -3.51 0.35
N ALA A 494 18.31 -3.56 1.25
CA ALA A 494 17.45 -2.44 1.56
C ALA A 494 18.29 -1.25 2.09
N ALA A 495 18.04 -0.05 1.56
CA ALA A 495 18.66 1.17 2.09
C ALA A 495 18.11 1.51 3.48
N GLU A 496 18.92 2.17 4.31
CA GLU A 496 18.56 2.61 5.65
C GLU A 496 18.58 4.13 5.74
N PRO A 497 17.48 4.81 6.13
CA PRO A 497 17.49 6.24 6.44
C PRO A 497 18.15 6.48 7.81
N LEU A 498 19.31 7.13 7.83
CA LEU A 498 20.12 7.24 9.04
C LEU A 498 19.58 8.28 10.04
N ASP A 499 18.93 9.33 9.54
CA ASP A 499 18.38 10.44 10.33
C ASP A 499 16.84 10.40 10.47
N TRP A 500 16.20 9.23 10.23
CA TRP A 500 14.73 9.11 10.24
C TRP A 500 14.06 9.29 11.61
N GLN A 501 14.82 9.21 12.69
CA GLN A 501 14.32 9.55 14.02
C GLN A 501 14.35 11.06 14.32
N GLU A 502 15.04 11.83 13.49
CA GLU A 502 15.26 13.27 13.68
C GLU A 502 14.39 14.11 12.73
N THR A 503 14.05 13.57 11.56
CA THR A 503 13.30 14.28 10.52
C THR A 503 12.30 13.40 9.80
N ALA A 504 11.17 13.98 9.38
CA ALA A 504 10.18 13.34 8.52
C ALA A 504 10.61 13.27 7.03
N LEU A 505 11.70 13.95 6.65
CA LEU A 505 12.30 13.90 5.32
C LEU A 505 13.79 13.56 5.43
N PRO A 506 14.14 12.29 5.65
CA PRO A 506 15.52 11.87 5.83
C PRO A 506 16.42 12.28 4.67
N GLN A 507 17.55 12.87 5.01
CA GLN A 507 18.56 13.33 4.05
C GLN A 507 19.79 12.42 4.02
N SER A 508 20.11 11.76 5.14
CA SER A 508 21.24 10.87 5.24
C SER A 508 20.80 9.41 5.13
N TRP A 509 21.41 8.67 4.21
CA TRP A 509 21.04 7.30 3.89
C TRP A 509 22.27 6.40 3.76
N LEU A 510 22.13 5.17 4.23
CA LEU A 510 23.05 4.08 3.90
C LEU A 510 22.44 3.27 2.74
N ALA A 511 22.98 3.40 1.53
CA ALA A 511 22.51 2.69 0.35
C ALA A 511 23.69 1.97 -0.33
N ASP A 512 23.51 0.68 -0.65
CA ASP A 512 24.55 -0.17 -1.24
C ASP A 512 25.89 -0.12 -0.47
N GLY A 513 25.81 -0.08 0.88
CA GLY A 513 26.97 -0.03 1.78
C GLY A 513 27.71 1.32 1.83
N LYS A 514 27.11 2.39 1.31
CA LYS A 514 27.68 3.74 1.29
C LYS A 514 26.73 4.74 1.95
N GLU A 515 27.29 5.58 2.81
CA GLU A 515 26.57 6.74 3.34
C GLU A 515 26.46 7.81 2.24
N MET A 516 25.27 8.35 2.10
CA MET A 516 24.92 9.34 1.07
C MET A 516 24.03 10.41 1.67
N ASP A 517 24.33 11.67 1.35
CA ASP A 517 23.50 12.80 1.74
C ASP A 517 22.77 13.38 0.54
N PHE A 518 21.50 13.71 0.73
CA PHE A 518 20.62 14.27 -0.27
C PHE A 518 20.09 15.62 0.18
N HIS A 519 19.92 16.55 -0.76
CA HIS A 519 19.39 17.89 -0.52
C HIS A 519 18.04 18.04 -1.23
N TRP A 520 16.97 17.71 -0.50
CA TRP A 520 15.64 17.60 -1.04
C TRP A 520 14.98 18.97 -1.35
N TYR A 521 15.48 20.04 -0.79
CA TYR A 521 14.95 21.40 -0.95
C TYR A 521 16.05 22.44 -0.80
N GLU A 522 15.77 23.64 -1.32
CA GLU A 522 16.71 24.75 -1.33
C GLU A 522 16.95 25.34 0.09
N PRO A 523 18.07 26.01 0.34
CA PRO A 523 18.37 26.60 1.65
C PRO A 523 17.34 27.62 2.15
N TRP A 524 16.53 28.19 1.26
CA TRP A 524 15.42 29.10 1.60
C TRP A 524 14.10 28.37 1.89
N GLY A 525 14.07 27.05 1.87
CA GLY A 525 12.93 26.22 2.17
C GLY A 525 12.02 25.92 0.97
N LEU A 526 10.81 25.46 1.28
CA LEU A 526 9.79 25.08 0.30
C LEU A 526 8.77 26.21 0.07
N ARG A 527 8.00 26.13 -1.02
CA ARG A 527 6.92 27.08 -1.30
C ARG A 527 5.85 27.06 -0.22
N VAL A 528 5.28 28.23 0.10
CA VAL A 528 4.14 28.35 1.00
C VAL A 528 2.92 27.63 0.40
N GLY A 529 2.23 26.84 1.21
CA GLY A 529 1.02 26.13 0.79
C GLY A 529 1.24 24.74 0.19
N CYS A 530 2.50 24.34 -0.09
CA CYS A 530 2.78 22.99 -0.60
C CYS A 530 2.41 21.86 0.40
N ALA A 531 2.22 22.19 1.68
CA ALA A 531 1.91 21.22 2.74
C ALA A 531 0.44 21.25 3.20
N ASN A 532 -0.35 22.24 2.80
CA ASN A 532 -1.70 22.47 3.33
C ASN A 532 -2.74 22.46 2.20
N GLY A 533 -3.71 21.60 2.29
CA GLY A 533 -4.86 21.54 1.40
C GLY A 533 -5.13 20.13 0.86
N PRO A 534 -6.32 19.88 0.33
CA PRO A 534 -6.63 18.63 -0.33
C PRO A 534 -5.70 18.49 -1.56
N ILE A 535 -4.82 17.53 -1.43
CA ILE A 535 -3.63 17.33 -2.28
C ILE A 535 -4.01 17.04 -3.72
N TRP A 536 -5.11 16.32 -3.93
CA TRP A 536 -5.67 16.00 -5.24
C TRP A 536 -6.36 17.19 -5.94
N GLU A 537 -7.07 18.07 -5.24
CA GLU A 537 -7.70 19.23 -5.88
C GLU A 537 -6.66 20.18 -6.50
N THR A 538 -5.55 20.39 -5.81
CA THR A 538 -4.48 21.24 -6.32
C THR A 538 -3.76 20.56 -7.49
N ALA A 539 -3.49 19.27 -7.39
CA ALA A 539 -2.86 18.50 -8.46
C ALA A 539 -3.74 18.44 -9.72
N TRP A 540 -5.06 18.18 -9.58
CA TRP A 540 -5.98 18.15 -10.71
C TRP A 540 -6.19 19.52 -11.36
N ARG A 541 -6.25 20.60 -10.60
CA ARG A 541 -6.32 21.96 -11.15
C ARG A 541 -5.06 22.33 -11.93
N GLU A 542 -3.87 21.99 -11.44
CA GLU A 542 -2.61 22.22 -12.15
C GLU A 542 -2.49 21.30 -13.38
N VAL A 543 -2.88 20.04 -13.27
CA VAL A 543 -2.94 19.11 -14.41
C VAL A 543 -3.92 19.64 -15.46
N SER A 544 -5.12 20.04 -15.08
CA SER A 544 -6.11 20.63 -16.02
C SER A 544 -5.56 21.87 -16.72
N SER A 545 -4.90 22.79 -15.98
CA SER A 545 -4.33 24.01 -16.56
C SER A 545 -3.13 23.78 -17.48
N VAL A 546 -2.45 22.65 -17.35
CA VAL A 546 -1.32 22.25 -18.21
C VAL A 546 -1.79 21.44 -19.42
N LEU A 547 -2.97 20.80 -19.29
CA LEU A 547 -3.57 19.99 -20.34
C LEU A 547 -4.47 20.80 -21.27
N GLU A 548 -4.90 22.03 -20.89
CA GLU A 548 -5.50 23.03 -21.77
C GLU A 548 -4.39 23.73 -22.61
#